data_30f72d5c24634a388a42b960d1d913b0
#
_entry.id   30f72d5c24634a388a42b960d1d913b0
#
_cell.length_a   1.000
_cell.length_b   1.000
_cell.length_c   1.000
_cell.angle_alpha   90.00
_cell.angle_beta   90.00
_cell.angle_gamma   90.00
#
_symmetry.space_group_name_H-M   'P 1'
#
loop_
_entity.id
_entity.type
_entity.pdbx_description
1 polymer ?
#
loop_
_entity_poly.entity_id
_entity_poly.type
_entity_poly.pdbx_seq_one_letter_code
_entity_poly.pdbx_strand_id
1 'polypeptide(L)'
;MPPSTPRSSASAPTFWLSGKRHAEQDLFFRQTLQAKGWKEGNEQQWQAAWVTGMPPRAAFKATSSSRVMNHIPGNAALTVKSRLHAGLRALRECIRRHYGEAHPNTKRLNFFPRAYEMPHDYPALVEDDAAHPEKRWILKPTNASKGQGVQVLRDPTTAPLAPNWLVQEYVTNPHTIRGHKYVLRLYMLIASIDPLRVYLYDQGFAKLASAPWSPDDIDNPFSQLTNPDINALNLDAEIPVEFIDLDRYRHWLREQGHDDQALFSQLQDLATLTALSGVEAMRARSREDGADPRGCYELIGLDCLVDEQLKPWILECNLSPSLGTCAKPEHGGVVEEAVKAGLVQDMIALTGLDQPPRDSKNFDAAALAAERERAGGFVPLYPTLDANRYLPFVGLPSLADYRLASELAPLSLSFHGHDVSELIDGEWLALYHHPSGRYFQLNDSAALIWLLVSEGAPIESVIEQLQAASGGQVDAATLASDLWATLSLWWKHGLLAPGDSDTSAPITASPAREHPATWRSTLFFDQRRYSISAPQGPVAERIANALAPLLEADKKAA
;
A
#
# COMPACT_ATOMS: atom_id res chain seq x y z
N MET A 1 -62.24 0.51 12.00
CA MET A 1 -60.87 0.94 11.65
C MET A 1 -59.99 0.63 12.82
N PRO A 2 -58.98 -0.22 12.73
CA PRO A 2 -58.00 -0.36 13.80
C PRO A 2 -57.07 0.84 13.79
N PRO A 3 -56.59 1.31 14.97
CA PRO A 3 -55.70 2.45 15.08
C PRO A 3 -54.34 2.10 14.44
N SER A 4 -53.84 3.05 13.60
CA SER A 4 -52.52 3.01 13.03
C SER A 4 -51.45 3.02 14.14
N THR A 5 -50.68 1.95 14.25
CA THR A 5 -49.47 1.90 15.09
C THR A 5 -48.55 3.07 14.70
N PRO A 6 -48.05 3.84 15.66
CA PRO A 6 -47.09 4.89 15.37
C PRO A 6 -45.81 4.22 14.82
N ARG A 7 -45.35 4.69 13.62
CA ARG A 7 -44.01 4.37 13.11
C ARG A 7 -43.01 4.70 14.23
N SER A 8 -42.26 3.71 14.66
CA SER A 8 -41.11 3.90 15.55
C SER A 8 -40.25 5.02 14.96
N SER A 9 -40.15 6.14 15.67
CA SER A 9 -39.22 7.21 15.32
C SER A 9 -37.81 6.63 15.47
N ALA A 10 -37.17 6.32 14.35
CA ALA A 10 -35.77 5.93 14.35
C ALA A 10 -34.99 7.04 15.10
N SER A 11 -34.26 6.66 16.12
CA SER A 11 -33.39 7.61 16.84
C SER A 11 -32.41 8.26 15.88
N ALA A 12 -32.16 9.56 16.04
CA ALA A 12 -31.18 10.27 15.20
C ALA A 12 -29.82 9.53 15.23
N PRO A 13 -29.13 9.40 14.09
CA PRO A 13 -27.82 8.77 14.04
C PRO A 13 -26.82 9.55 14.91
N THR A 14 -25.80 8.82 15.41
CA THR A 14 -24.83 9.40 16.33
C THR A 14 -23.39 9.26 15.82
N PHE A 15 -22.58 10.28 16.09
CA PHE A 15 -21.15 10.24 15.83
C PHE A 15 -20.35 10.38 17.12
N TRP A 16 -19.16 9.77 17.16
CA TRP A 16 -18.27 9.80 18.32
C TRP A 16 -16.95 10.47 17.95
N LEU A 17 -16.51 11.38 18.79
CA LEU A 17 -15.27 12.10 18.68
C LEU A 17 -14.33 11.68 19.80
N SER A 18 -13.07 11.28 19.48
CA SER A 18 -12.12 10.80 20.49
C SER A 18 -10.66 11.14 20.14
N GLY A 19 -9.75 10.88 21.09
CA GLY A 19 -8.30 11.10 20.93
C GLY A 19 -7.82 12.46 21.47
N LYS A 20 -6.52 12.71 21.31
CA LYS A 20 -5.88 13.98 21.66
C LYS A 20 -6.13 14.99 20.54
N ARG A 21 -7.12 15.83 20.72
CA ARG A 21 -7.48 16.82 19.70
C ARG A 21 -7.73 18.20 20.30
N HIS A 22 -7.62 19.18 19.43
CA HIS A 22 -8.15 20.51 19.66
C HIS A 22 -9.49 20.63 18.94
N ALA A 23 -10.38 21.49 19.44
CA ALA A 23 -11.72 21.67 18.87
C ALA A 23 -11.69 22.00 17.36
N GLU A 24 -10.63 22.67 16.90
CA GLU A 24 -10.46 23.03 15.50
C GLU A 24 -10.22 21.81 14.59
N GLN A 25 -9.63 20.73 15.10
CA GLN A 25 -9.27 19.56 14.27
C GLN A 25 -10.47 18.68 13.90
N ASP A 26 -11.52 18.68 14.72
CA ASP A 26 -12.74 17.92 14.45
C ASP A 26 -13.95 18.80 14.10
N LEU A 27 -13.72 20.11 13.99
CA LEU A 27 -14.76 21.11 13.74
C LEU A 27 -15.59 20.78 12.49
N PHE A 28 -14.95 20.54 11.36
CA PHE A 28 -15.63 20.30 10.09
C PHE A 28 -16.40 18.97 10.09
N PHE A 29 -15.86 17.92 10.72
CA PHE A 29 -16.56 16.64 10.88
C PHE A 29 -17.83 16.79 11.71
N ARG A 30 -17.73 17.49 12.86
CA ARG A 30 -18.86 17.81 13.71
C ARG A 30 -19.91 18.64 12.96
N GLN A 31 -19.50 19.75 12.36
CA GLN A 31 -20.41 20.65 11.66
C GLN A 31 -21.16 19.95 10.52
N THR A 32 -20.44 19.18 9.71
CA THR A 32 -21.03 18.46 8.57
C THR A 32 -22.08 17.46 9.01
N LEU A 33 -21.79 16.65 10.04
CA LEU A 33 -22.73 15.65 10.53
C LEU A 33 -23.92 16.29 11.28
N GLN A 34 -23.69 17.34 12.08
CA GLN A 34 -24.76 18.06 12.75
C GLN A 34 -25.72 18.73 11.76
N ALA A 35 -25.19 19.31 10.66
CA ALA A 35 -26.02 19.88 9.59
C ALA A 35 -26.92 18.81 8.91
N LYS A 36 -26.55 17.54 8.98
CA LYS A 36 -27.32 16.39 8.50
C LYS A 36 -28.22 15.76 9.58
N GLY A 37 -28.37 16.40 10.75
CA GLY A 37 -29.23 15.94 11.83
C GLY A 37 -28.65 14.87 12.74
N TRP A 38 -27.35 14.60 12.62
CA TRP A 38 -26.66 13.68 13.53
C TRP A 38 -26.42 14.31 14.90
N LYS A 39 -26.36 13.48 15.94
CA LYS A 39 -26.06 13.89 17.31
C LYS A 39 -24.70 13.36 17.76
N GLU A 40 -24.02 14.12 18.60
CA GLU A 40 -22.81 13.62 19.25
C GLU A 40 -23.16 12.55 20.27
N GLY A 41 -22.54 11.37 20.11
CA GLY A 41 -22.68 10.19 20.96
C GLY A 41 -21.46 9.97 21.82
N ASN A 42 -21.17 8.70 22.13
CA ASN A 42 -20.05 8.28 22.95
C ASN A 42 -19.44 6.96 22.41
N GLU A 43 -18.42 6.44 23.08
CA GLU A 43 -17.72 5.22 22.69
C GLU A 43 -18.64 3.99 22.50
N GLN A 44 -19.75 3.92 23.23
CA GLN A 44 -20.70 2.80 23.14
C GLN A 44 -21.75 3.00 22.04
N GLN A 45 -22.11 4.25 21.73
CA GLN A 45 -23.20 4.62 20.83
C GLN A 45 -22.72 5.54 19.72
N TRP A 46 -22.35 4.97 18.58
CA TRP A 46 -21.94 5.69 17.40
C TRP A 46 -22.14 4.87 16.12
N GLN A 47 -22.42 5.53 15.01
CA GLN A 47 -22.38 5.01 13.65
C GLN A 47 -21.19 5.56 12.86
N ALA A 48 -20.74 6.77 13.17
CA ALA A 48 -19.52 7.35 12.63
C ALA A 48 -18.57 7.74 13.76
N ALA A 49 -17.27 7.43 13.63
CA ALA A 49 -16.27 7.86 14.60
C ALA A 49 -15.15 8.63 13.91
N TRP A 50 -14.75 9.74 14.55
CA TRP A 50 -13.53 10.47 14.20
C TRP A 50 -12.59 10.48 15.42
N VAL A 51 -11.47 9.79 15.27
CA VAL A 51 -10.45 9.66 16.32
C VAL A 51 -9.18 10.35 15.86
N THR A 52 -8.62 11.23 16.69
CA THR A 52 -7.32 11.86 16.42
C THR A 52 -6.21 11.04 17.06
N GLY A 53 -5.27 10.54 16.26
CA GLY A 53 -4.31 9.51 16.68
C GLY A 53 -4.96 8.10 16.71
N MET A 54 -4.22 7.08 17.10
CA MET A 54 -4.71 5.70 17.05
C MET A 54 -5.72 5.40 18.15
N PRO A 55 -6.88 4.79 17.83
CA PRO A 55 -7.83 4.30 18.81
C PRO A 55 -7.30 3.04 19.52
N PRO A 56 -7.88 2.66 20.68
CA PRO A 56 -7.62 1.37 21.30
C PRO A 56 -7.96 0.20 20.36
N ARG A 57 -7.20 -0.90 20.41
CA ARG A 57 -7.46 -2.10 19.58
C ARG A 57 -8.89 -2.63 19.71
N ALA A 58 -9.47 -2.52 20.89
CA ALA A 58 -10.84 -2.97 21.14
C ALA A 58 -11.90 -2.21 20.32
N ALA A 59 -11.64 -0.94 19.98
CA ALA A 59 -12.56 -0.14 19.17
C ALA A 59 -12.71 -0.69 17.75
N PHE A 60 -11.68 -1.31 17.19
CA PHE A 60 -11.73 -1.91 15.86
C PHE A 60 -12.67 -3.11 15.76
N LYS A 61 -12.83 -3.90 16.85
CA LYS A 61 -13.79 -5.01 16.88
C LYS A 61 -15.25 -4.57 16.81
N ALA A 62 -15.50 -3.28 17.09
CA ALA A 62 -16.84 -2.71 17.01
C ALA A 62 -17.19 -2.18 15.61
N THR A 63 -16.23 -2.16 14.69
CA THR A 63 -16.45 -1.66 13.32
C THR A 63 -17.31 -2.61 12.50
N SER A 64 -18.11 -2.07 11.61
CA SER A 64 -19.00 -2.81 10.69
C SER A 64 -19.47 -1.87 9.58
N SER A 65 -20.23 -2.37 8.62
CA SER A 65 -20.89 -1.53 7.60
C SER A 65 -21.82 -0.44 8.16
N SER A 66 -22.21 -0.54 9.45
CA SER A 66 -23.06 0.43 10.16
C SER A 66 -22.32 1.20 11.26
N ARG A 67 -21.05 0.91 11.48
CA ARG A 67 -20.18 1.56 12.48
C ARG A 67 -18.81 1.81 11.88
N VAL A 68 -18.63 3.02 11.33
CA VAL A 68 -17.49 3.37 10.49
C VAL A 68 -16.55 4.33 11.20
N MET A 69 -15.25 4.03 11.20
CA MET A 69 -14.19 4.76 11.88
C MET A 69 -13.09 5.21 10.91
N ASN A 70 -12.50 6.37 11.19
CA ASN A 70 -11.44 7.00 10.36
C ASN A 70 -10.03 6.38 10.53
N HIS A 71 -9.91 5.14 10.95
CA HIS A 71 -8.61 4.46 11.03
C HIS A 71 -8.69 3.02 10.55
N ILE A 72 -7.62 2.59 9.89
CA ILE A 72 -7.38 1.22 9.46
C ILE A 72 -6.27 0.63 10.33
N PRO A 73 -6.46 -0.55 10.99
CA PRO A 73 -5.37 -1.22 11.68
C PRO A 73 -4.16 -1.45 10.77
N GLY A 74 -2.96 -1.21 11.29
CA GLY A 74 -1.74 -1.37 10.50
C GLY A 74 -1.35 -0.16 9.63
N ASN A 75 -2.07 0.96 9.69
CA ASN A 75 -1.73 2.22 9.00
C ASN A 75 -0.29 2.72 9.28
N ALA A 76 0.33 2.26 10.37
CA ALA A 76 1.74 2.48 10.69
C ALA A 76 2.69 2.01 9.56
N ALA A 77 2.25 1.10 8.69
CA ALA A 77 3.01 0.70 7.49
C ALA A 77 3.28 1.90 6.56
N LEU A 78 2.38 2.89 6.54
CA LEU A 78 2.53 4.11 5.75
C LEU A 78 2.93 5.32 6.60
N THR A 79 2.44 5.42 7.85
CA THR A 79 2.55 6.65 8.65
C THR A 79 3.78 6.71 9.56
N VAL A 80 4.48 5.61 9.76
CA VAL A 80 5.80 5.57 10.44
C VAL A 80 6.90 5.59 9.38
N LYS A 81 7.77 6.61 9.42
CA LYS A 81 8.77 6.91 8.38
C LYS A 81 9.64 5.70 7.99
N SER A 82 10.15 4.95 8.98
CA SER A 82 10.98 3.77 8.69
C SER A 82 10.18 2.65 8.02
N ARG A 83 8.92 2.44 8.42
CA ARG A 83 8.04 1.41 7.83
C ARG A 83 7.62 1.77 6.41
N LEU A 84 7.27 3.04 6.16
CA LEU A 84 6.99 3.55 4.81
C LEU A 84 8.18 3.29 3.89
N HIS A 85 9.38 3.67 4.33
CA HIS A 85 10.60 3.44 3.56
C HIS A 85 10.84 1.93 3.31
N ALA A 86 10.70 1.09 4.34
CA ALA A 86 10.87 -0.35 4.22
C ALA A 86 9.85 -0.97 3.23
N GLY A 87 8.58 -0.55 3.28
CA GLY A 87 7.53 -1.01 2.37
C GLY A 87 7.81 -0.63 0.92
N LEU A 88 8.14 0.64 0.66
CA LEU A 88 8.48 1.13 -0.68
C LEU A 88 9.75 0.46 -1.23
N ARG A 89 10.79 0.28 -0.39
CA ARG A 89 12.02 -0.44 -0.76
C ARG A 89 11.72 -1.90 -1.10
N ALA A 90 10.91 -2.58 -0.30
CA ALA A 90 10.54 -3.98 -0.54
C ALA A 90 9.74 -4.12 -1.85
N LEU A 91 8.78 -3.22 -2.11
CA LEU A 91 8.03 -3.20 -3.35
C LEU A 91 8.95 -2.97 -4.56
N ARG A 92 9.84 -1.96 -4.50
CA ARG A 92 10.79 -1.67 -5.56
C ARG A 92 11.73 -2.85 -5.83
N GLU A 93 12.23 -3.48 -4.78
CA GLU A 93 13.14 -4.64 -4.91
C GLU A 93 12.43 -5.86 -5.51
N CYS A 94 11.17 -6.08 -5.17
CA CYS A 94 10.34 -7.13 -5.79
C CYS A 94 10.21 -6.90 -7.30
N ILE A 95 9.82 -5.69 -7.70
CA ILE A 95 9.67 -5.31 -9.12
C ILE A 95 11.00 -5.35 -9.85
N ARG A 96 12.08 -4.85 -9.24
CA ARG A 96 13.43 -4.87 -9.82
C ARG A 96 13.94 -6.29 -10.08
N ARG A 97 13.69 -7.22 -9.15
CA ARG A 97 14.08 -8.63 -9.31
C ARG A 97 13.33 -9.29 -10.45
N HIS A 98 12.06 -8.96 -10.61
CA HIS A 98 11.23 -9.56 -11.65
C HIS A 98 11.49 -8.97 -13.04
N TYR A 99 11.56 -7.64 -13.15
CA TYR A 99 11.62 -6.93 -14.44
C TYR A 99 13.02 -6.35 -14.77
N GLY A 100 13.89 -6.21 -13.80
CA GLY A 100 15.19 -5.53 -13.96
C GLY A 100 15.14 -4.02 -13.66
N GLU A 101 16.32 -3.42 -13.48
CA GLU A 101 16.46 -2.01 -13.08
C GLU A 101 15.98 -1.02 -14.15
N ALA A 102 16.20 -1.35 -15.43
CA ALA A 102 15.86 -0.46 -16.56
C ALA A 102 14.37 -0.43 -16.92
N HIS A 103 13.59 -1.37 -16.40
CA HIS A 103 12.18 -1.53 -16.75
C HIS A 103 11.32 -0.34 -16.30
N PRO A 104 10.30 0.10 -17.10
CA PRO A 104 9.42 1.21 -16.73
C PRO A 104 8.77 1.06 -15.34
N ASN A 105 8.30 -0.14 -14.98
CA ASN A 105 7.69 -0.38 -13.68
C ASN A 105 8.67 -0.16 -12.52
N THR A 106 9.94 -0.54 -12.65
CA THR A 106 10.98 -0.27 -11.64
C THR A 106 11.23 1.23 -11.52
N LYS A 107 11.27 1.95 -12.65
CA LYS A 107 11.46 3.40 -12.68
C LYS A 107 10.29 4.17 -12.04
N ARG A 108 9.06 3.67 -12.15
CA ARG A 108 7.88 4.27 -11.48
C ARG A 108 8.03 4.31 -9.96
N LEU A 109 8.85 3.45 -9.37
CA LEU A 109 9.13 3.43 -7.92
C LEU A 109 10.32 4.31 -7.50
N ASN A 110 10.85 5.14 -8.38
CA ASN A 110 11.96 6.07 -8.07
C ASN A 110 11.47 7.42 -7.51
N PHE A 111 10.48 7.42 -6.62
CA PHE A 111 9.88 8.64 -6.06
C PHE A 111 10.11 8.83 -4.55
N PHE A 112 10.94 7.98 -3.95
CA PHE A 112 11.32 8.14 -2.54
C PHE A 112 12.84 8.20 -2.41
N PRO A 113 13.38 9.17 -1.61
CA PRO A 113 14.81 9.27 -1.40
C PRO A 113 15.32 8.05 -0.62
N ARG A 114 16.55 7.62 -0.92
CA ARG A 114 17.19 6.51 -0.20
C ARG A 114 17.25 6.83 1.29
N ALA A 115 17.03 5.84 2.15
CA ALA A 115 17.08 6.03 3.59
C ALA A 115 17.64 4.83 4.31
N TYR A 116 18.15 5.08 5.52
CA TYR A 116 18.84 4.14 6.39
C TYR A 116 18.26 4.22 7.79
N GLU A 117 17.84 3.08 8.34
CA GLU A 117 17.31 2.99 9.71
C GLU A 117 18.43 2.73 10.71
N MET A 118 18.57 3.64 11.68
CA MET A 118 19.60 3.53 12.70
C MET A 118 19.17 2.61 13.85
N PRO A 119 20.10 1.85 14.44
CA PRO A 119 21.52 1.71 14.08
C PRO A 119 21.79 0.66 13.01
N HIS A 120 20.75 -0.07 12.56
CA HIS A 120 20.88 -1.29 11.75
C HIS A 120 21.58 -1.05 10.42
N ASP A 121 21.22 0.01 9.71
CA ASP A 121 21.74 0.33 8.37
C ASP A 121 22.96 1.26 8.41
N TYR A 122 23.53 1.55 9.60
CA TYR A 122 24.66 2.47 9.73
C TYR A 122 25.88 2.09 8.86
N PRO A 123 26.32 0.82 8.77
CA PRO A 123 27.45 0.47 7.90
C PRO A 123 27.16 0.78 6.42
N ALA A 124 25.93 0.53 5.95
CA ALA A 124 25.54 0.80 4.58
C ALA A 124 25.42 2.31 4.29
N LEU A 125 25.03 3.12 5.29
CA LEU A 125 25.05 4.59 5.19
C LEU A 125 26.47 5.10 4.99
N VAL A 126 27.42 4.63 5.80
CA VAL A 126 28.83 5.06 5.71
C VAL A 126 29.44 4.67 4.36
N GLU A 127 29.13 3.47 3.86
CA GLU A 127 29.56 3.00 2.54
C GLU A 127 28.99 3.85 1.40
N ASP A 128 27.68 4.18 1.46
CA ASP A 128 27.03 5.02 0.43
C ASP A 128 27.57 6.46 0.45
N ASP A 129 27.80 7.03 1.62
CA ASP A 129 28.38 8.37 1.76
C ASP A 129 29.81 8.44 1.23
N ALA A 130 30.63 7.44 1.52
CA ALA A 130 32.00 7.34 0.99
C ALA A 130 32.03 7.18 -0.54
N ALA A 131 31.06 6.46 -1.10
CA ALA A 131 30.93 6.26 -2.54
C ALA A 131 30.35 7.49 -3.28
N HIS A 132 29.61 8.36 -2.58
CA HIS A 132 28.89 9.49 -3.16
C HIS A 132 29.01 10.74 -2.29
N PRO A 133 30.21 11.35 -2.19
CA PRO A 133 30.47 12.50 -1.30
C PRO A 133 29.71 13.78 -1.69
N GLU A 134 29.09 13.79 -2.87
CA GLU A 134 28.23 14.89 -3.33
C GLU A 134 26.84 14.86 -2.68
N LYS A 135 26.41 13.72 -2.12
CA LYS A 135 25.11 13.59 -1.47
C LYS A 135 25.04 14.39 -0.18
N ARG A 136 23.84 14.78 0.17
CA ARG A 136 23.49 15.36 1.46
C ARG A 136 22.49 14.45 2.16
N TRP A 137 22.47 14.52 3.47
CA TRP A 137 21.65 13.66 4.31
C TRP A 137 20.81 14.48 5.27
N ILE A 138 19.61 13.98 5.57
CA ILE A 138 18.70 14.56 6.56
C ILE A 138 18.37 13.51 7.61
N LEU A 139 18.54 13.87 8.87
CA LEU A 139 18.18 13.05 10.03
C LEU A 139 16.75 13.33 10.44
N LYS A 140 15.97 12.27 10.65
CA LYS A 140 14.56 12.36 11.04
C LYS A 140 14.27 11.36 12.16
N PRO A 141 13.63 11.77 13.27
CA PRO A 141 13.05 10.82 14.21
C PRO A 141 11.89 10.08 13.55
N THR A 142 11.79 8.75 13.73
CA THR A 142 10.74 7.96 13.09
C THR A 142 9.36 8.19 13.69
N ASN A 143 9.31 8.57 14.98
CA ASN A 143 8.07 8.69 15.76
C ASN A 143 7.73 10.14 16.14
N ALA A 144 8.45 11.13 15.63
CA ALA A 144 8.17 12.55 15.89
C ALA A 144 7.35 13.18 14.76
N SER A 145 6.56 14.17 15.12
CA SER A 145 5.77 15.01 14.23
C SER A 145 6.21 16.46 14.32
N LYS A 146 5.65 17.35 13.47
CA LYS A 146 5.86 18.79 13.51
C LYS A 146 7.32 19.22 13.26
N GLY A 147 8.09 18.40 12.55
CA GLY A 147 9.50 18.71 12.25
C GLY A 147 10.46 18.63 13.43
N GLN A 148 10.01 18.20 14.62
CA GLN A 148 10.86 18.10 15.80
C GLN A 148 12.02 17.13 15.58
N GLY A 149 13.26 17.57 15.86
CA GLY A 149 14.47 16.76 15.73
C GLY A 149 14.91 16.48 14.29
N VAL A 150 14.26 17.08 13.29
CA VAL A 150 14.67 16.99 11.88
C VAL A 150 15.79 17.98 11.63
N GLN A 151 16.91 17.51 11.06
CA GLN A 151 18.06 18.36 10.72
C GLN A 151 18.84 17.83 9.51
N VAL A 152 19.37 18.72 8.69
CA VAL A 152 20.31 18.35 7.62
C VAL A 152 21.67 18.07 8.27
N LEU A 153 22.28 16.94 7.91
CA LEU A 153 23.59 16.53 8.46
C LEU A 153 24.72 17.04 7.57
N ARG A 154 25.76 17.60 8.19
CA ARG A 154 27.02 17.89 7.51
C ARG A 154 27.84 16.62 7.28
N ASP A 155 27.79 15.72 8.25
CA ASP A 155 28.49 14.44 8.26
C ASP A 155 27.50 13.35 8.73
N PRO A 156 27.10 12.42 7.87
CA PRO A 156 26.14 11.37 8.23
C PRO A 156 26.71 10.37 9.25
N THR A 157 28.04 10.28 9.41
CA THR A 157 28.66 9.41 10.41
C THR A 157 28.38 9.84 11.84
N THR A 158 27.90 11.09 12.02
CA THR A 158 27.47 11.63 13.33
C THR A 158 26.03 11.24 13.71
N ALA A 159 25.34 10.50 12.84
CA ALA A 159 23.97 10.04 13.12
C ALA A 159 23.91 9.19 14.40
N PRO A 160 22.87 9.34 15.23
CA PRO A 160 22.74 8.58 16.47
C PRO A 160 22.68 7.06 16.21
N LEU A 161 23.54 6.29 16.86
CA LEU A 161 23.51 4.82 16.85
C LEU A 161 22.46 4.26 17.83
N ALA A 162 21.25 4.79 17.72
CA ALA A 162 20.10 4.44 18.56
C ALA A 162 18.86 4.16 17.69
N PRO A 163 17.91 3.36 18.16
CA PRO A 163 16.68 3.11 17.42
C PRO A 163 15.83 4.39 17.29
N ASN A 164 14.84 4.33 16.39
CA ASN A 164 13.90 5.41 16.09
C ASN A 164 14.50 6.63 15.37
N TRP A 165 15.61 6.46 14.65
CA TRP A 165 16.18 7.45 13.76
C TRP A 165 16.25 6.92 12.34
N LEU A 166 15.99 7.81 11.39
CA LEU A 166 16.10 7.56 9.95
C LEU A 166 17.05 8.62 9.36
N VAL A 167 18.09 8.19 8.67
CA VAL A 167 18.92 9.06 7.83
C VAL A 167 18.47 8.90 6.40
N GLN A 168 18.07 9.97 5.76
CA GLN A 168 17.52 9.95 4.41
C GLN A 168 18.31 10.87 3.49
N GLU A 169 18.50 10.47 2.23
CA GLU A 169 19.10 11.32 1.21
C GLU A 169 18.30 12.63 1.08
N TYR A 170 19.00 13.74 1.12
CA TYR A 170 18.41 15.07 1.04
C TYR A 170 18.34 15.52 -0.41
N VAL A 171 17.17 15.87 -0.90
CA VAL A 171 16.98 16.41 -2.25
C VAL A 171 17.54 17.83 -2.29
N THR A 172 18.67 18.01 -2.96
CA THR A 172 19.46 19.24 -2.97
C THR A 172 19.08 20.24 -4.06
N ASN A 173 18.18 19.85 -4.96
CA ASN A 173 17.71 20.65 -6.08
C ASN A 173 16.17 20.81 -6.07
N PRO A 174 15.58 21.33 -4.98
CA PRO A 174 14.14 21.52 -4.91
C PRO A 174 13.71 22.60 -5.89
N HIS A 175 12.60 22.37 -6.58
CA HIS A 175 11.91 23.45 -7.28
C HIS A 175 11.42 24.48 -6.26
N THR A 176 11.46 25.77 -6.61
CA THR A 176 11.18 26.87 -5.69
C THR A 176 10.07 27.78 -6.23
N ILE A 177 9.28 28.36 -5.32
CA ILE A 177 8.33 29.45 -5.60
C ILE A 177 8.91 30.72 -5.04
N ARG A 178 9.19 31.71 -5.89
CA ARG A 178 9.82 33.00 -5.49
C ARG A 178 11.14 32.82 -4.73
N GLY A 179 11.91 31.77 -5.08
CA GLY A 179 13.14 31.42 -4.39
C GLY A 179 12.96 30.66 -3.06
N HIS A 180 11.74 30.39 -2.64
CA HIS A 180 11.45 29.63 -1.43
C HIS A 180 11.19 28.16 -1.74
N LYS A 181 11.77 27.27 -0.96
CA LYS A 181 11.47 25.83 -0.97
C LYS A 181 10.01 25.62 -0.56
N TYR A 182 9.36 24.67 -1.19
CA TYR A 182 8.00 24.28 -0.82
C TYR A 182 7.82 22.76 -0.80
N VAL A 183 6.77 22.31 -0.13
CA VAL A 183 6.31 20.93 -0.10
C VAL A 183 4.80 20.94 -0.36
N LEU A 184 4.35 20.05 -1.23
CA LEU A 184 2.93 19.84 -1.49
C LEU A 184 2.33 18.98 -0.37
N ARG A 185 1.30 19.48 0.32
CA ARG A 185 0.41 18.72 1.17
C ARG A 185 -0.78 18.25 0.35
N LEU A 186 -0.83 16.95 0.10
CA LEU A 186 -1.93 16.28 -0.57
C LEU A 186 -2.72 15.44 0.42
N TYR A 187 -3.97 15.11 0.10
CA TYR A 187 -4.82 14.29 0.95
C TYR A 187 -5.24 13.02 0.22
N MET A 188 -4.74 11.88 0.68
CA MET A 188 -5.08 10.55 0.17
C MET A 188 -6.10 9.90 1.10
N LEU A 189 -7.19 9.39 0.55
CA LEU A 189 -8.19 8.62 1.26
C LEU A 189 -8.10 7.16 0.82
N ILE A 190 -7.84 6.27 1.78
CA ILE A 190 -8.06 4.83 1.62
C ILE A 190 -9.47 4.56 2.14
N ALA A 191 -10.42 4.44 1.22
CA ALA A 191 -11.83 4.26 1.57
C ALA A 191 -12.15 2.83 2.04
N SER A 192 -11.32 1.86 1.64
CA SER A 192 -11.32 0.47 2.14
C SER A 192 -10.04 -0.22 1.72
N ILE A 193 -9.66 -1.27 2.45
CA ILE A 193 -8.55 -2.17 2.09
C ILE A 193 -9.01 -3.50 1.47
N ASP A 194 -10.31 -3.78 1.48
CA ASP A 194 -10.84 -5.05 0.95
C ASP A 194 -12.31 -4.91 0.51
N PRO A 195 -12.60 -4.72 -0.80
CA PRO A 195 -11.61 -4.43 -1.84
C PRO A 195 -10.92 -3.09 -1.63
N LEU A 196 -9.66 -2.99 -2.09
CA LEU A 196 -8.88 -1.75 -1.96
C LEU A 196 -9.49 -0.63 -2.80
N ARG A 197 -9.75 0.51 -2.16
CA ARG A 197 -10.21 1.73 -2.84
C ARG A 197 -9.45 2.92 -2.33
N VAL A 198 -8.77 3.60 -3.26
CA VAL A 198 -7.88 4.73 -2.95
C VAL A 198 -8.26 5.92 -3.80
N TYR A 199 -8.29 7.09 -3.18
CA TYR A 199 -8.62 8.37 -3.80
C TYR A 199 -7.60 9.43 -3.40
N LEU A 200 -7.41 10.44 -4.27
CA LEU A 200 -6.63 11.64 -3.96
C LEU A 200 -7.54 12.85 -4.07
N TYR A 201 -7.55 13.71 -3.04
CA TYR A 201 -8.31 14.95 -3.11
C TYR A 201 -7.64 15.91 -4.10
N ASP A 202 -8.43 16.56 -4.95
CA ASP A 202 -7.94 17.44 -6.01
C ASP A 202 -7.39 18.76 -5.47
N GLN A 203 -7.72 19.10 -4.22
CA GLN A 203 -7.21 20.26 -3.50
C GLN A 203 -6.20 19.88 -2.42
N GLY A 204 -5.37 20.85 -2.08
CA GLY A 204 -4.30 20.75 -1.10
C GLY A 204 -3.50 22.03 -1.09
N PHE A 205 -2.23 21.96 -0.66
CA PHE A 205 -1.44 23.17 -0.47
C PHE A 205 0.02 22.99 -0.87
N ALA A 206 0.60 24.01 -1.50
CA ALA A 206 2.05 24.23 -1.43
C ALA A 206 2.33 25.01 -0.14
N LYS A 207 3.11 24.40 0.77
CA LYS A 207 3.58 25.00 2.04
C LYS A 207 4.98 25.51 1.82
N LEU A 208 5.19 26.81 1.97
CA LEU A 208 6.48 27.47 1.71
C LEU A 208 7.34 27.53 2.97
N ALA A 209 8.65 27.45 2.77
CA ALA A 209 9.66 27.86 3.76
C ALA A 209 9.63 29.39 3.90
N SER A 210 9.83 29.92 5.11
CA SER A 210 9.73 31.36 5.37
C SER A 210 10.99 32.17 5.02
N ALA A 211 12.12 31.48 4.76
CA ALA A 211 13.33 32.11 4.24
C ALA A 211 13.66 31.54 2.84
N PRO A 212 14.32 32.33 1.98
CA PRO A 212 14.80 31.85 0.67
C PRO A 212 15.68 30.62 0.81
N TRP A 213 15.51 29.66 -0.10
CA TRP A 213 16.29 28.44 -0.11
C TRP A 213 17.72 28.68 -0.59
N SER A 214 18.67 28.09 0.10
CA SER A 214 20.08 28.04 -0.32
C SER A 214 20.67 26.66 0.01
N PRO A 215 21.42 26.05 -0.91
CA PRO A 215 22.10 24.78 -0.66
C PRO A 215 23.21 24.88 0.40
N ASP A 216 23.72 26.09 0.64
CA ASP A 216 24.84 26.35 1.58
C ASP A 216 24.35 26.66 3.00
N ASP A 217 23.08 27.10 3.14
CA ASP A 217 22.48 27.51 4.42
C ASP A 217 21.77 26.32 5.11
N ILE A 218 22.49 25.21 5.28
CA ILE A 218 21.94 23.94 5.78
C ILE A 218 21.51 23.99 7.25
N ASP A 219 22.02 24.93 8.03
CA ASP A 219 21.70 25.08 9.46
C ASP A 219 20.46 25.95 9.69
N ASN A 220 19.95 26.62 8.65
CA ASN A 220 18.77 27.48 8.74
C ASN A 220 17.48 26.67 8.57
N PRO A 221 16.75 26.34 9.64
CA PRO A 221 15.52 25.55 9.53
C PRO A 221 14.44 26.28 8.75
N PHE A 222 14.47 27.62 8.66
CA PHE A 222 13.48 28.43 7.97
C PHE A 222 13.63 28.42 6.44
N SER A 223 14.81 28.04 5.92
CA SER A 223 15.07 27.84 4.50
C SER A 223 14.97 26.36 4.11
N GLN A 224 15.31 25.44 5.02
CA GLN A 224 15.42 24.02 4.75
C GLN A 224 14.12 23.23 5.00
N LEU A 225 13.27 23.69 5.94
CA LEU A 225 12.06 23.02 6.35
C LEU A 225 10.82 23.88 6.03
N THR A 226 9.75 23.22 5.60
CA THR A 226 8.48 23.88 5.23
C THR A 226 7.38 23.67 6.27
N ASN A 227 7.72 23.12 7.43
CA ASN A 227 6.74 22.86 8.49
C ASN A 227 6.21 24.17 9.07
N PRO A 228 4.87 24.39 9.13
CA PRO A 228 4.28 25.64 9.63
C PRO A 228 4.63 25.94 11.09
N ASP A 229 4.71 24.90 11.96
CA ASP A 229 5.06 25.10 13.38
C ASP A 229 6.50 25.63 13.56
N ILE A 230 7.43 25.26 12.65
CA ILE A 230 8.80 25.77 12.65
C ILE A 230 8.84 27.18 12.06
N ASN A 231 8.23 27.36 10.88
CA ASN A 231 8.29 28.63 10.17
C ASN A 231 7.58 29.77 10.90
N ALA A 232 6.55 29.47 11.70
CA ALA A 232 5.88 30.43 12.58
C ALA A 232 6.83 31.07 13.62
N LEU A 233 8.00 30.46 13.89
CA LEU A 233 9.03 30.99 14.79
C LEU A 233 10.00 31.96 14.11
N ASN A 234 9.92 32.11 12.79
CA ASN A 234 10.74 33.07 12.05
C ASN A 234 10.17 34.50 12.20
N LEU A 235 10.70 35.23 13.18
CA LEU A 235 10.25 36.59 13.48
C LEU A 235 10.72 37.64 12.45
N ASP A 236 11.71 37.30 11.64
CA ASP A 236 12.25 38.16 10.59
C ASP A 236 11.49 38.04 9.27
N ALA A 237 10.63 37.02 9.11
CA ALA A 237 9.85 36.84 7.92
C ALA A 237 8.61 37.76 7.89
N GLU A 238 8.39 38.44 6.76
CA GLU A 238 7.17 39.20 6.53
C GLU A 238 5.93 38.29 6.56
N ILE A 239 6.04 37.10 5.96
CA ILE A 239 5.01 36.05 5.94
C ILE A 239 5.61 34.75 6.49
N PRO A 240 5.51 34.49 7.82
CA PRO A 240 6.10 33.29 8.42
C PRO A 240 5.43 31.99 7.96
N VAL A 241 4.11 31.99 7.74
CA VAL A 241 3.34 30.83 7.27
C VAL A 241 2.51 31.25 6.08
N GLU A 242 2.78 30.65 4.92
CA GLU A 242 2.05 30.88 3.69
C GLU A 242 1.63 29.56 3.05
N PHE A 243 0.38 29.48 2.64
CA PHE A 243 -0.18 28.37 1.88
C PHE A 243 -0.74 28.85 0.54
N ILE A 244 -0.34 28.16 -0.51
CA ILE A 244 -0.86 28.34 -1.85
C ILE A 244 -1.71 27.11 -2.17
N ASP A 245 -3.00 27.29 -2.50
CA ASP A 245 -3.86 26.20 -2.94
C ASP A 245 -3.38 25.59 -4.26
N LEU A 246 -3.83 24.34 -4.55
CA LEU A 246 -3.36 23.64 -5.74
C LEU A 246 -3.83 24.27 -7.05
N ASP A 247 -4.98 24.96 -7.08
CA ASP A 247 -5.44 25.63 -8.29
C ASP A 247 -4.52 26.79 -8.68
N ARG A 248 -4.14 27.61 -7.70
CA ARG A 248 -3.14 28.68 -7.88
C ARG A 248 -1.76 28.12 -8.21
N TYR A 249 -1.36 27.05 -7.55
CA TYR A 249 -0.09 26.40 -7.82
C TYR A 249 -0.01 25.85 -9.25
N ARG A 250 -1.04 25.16 -9.72
CA ARG A 250 -1.13 24.64 -11.09
C ARG A 250 -1.19 25.76 -12.12
N HIS A 251 -1.94 26.83 -11.83
CA HIS A 251 -1.98 28.00 -12.70
C HIS A 251 -0.60 28.62 -12.84
N TRP A 252 0.08 28.84 -11.73
CA TRP A 252 1.45 29.36 -11.71
C TRP A 252 2.44 28.46 -12.47
N LEU A 253 2.37 27.13 -12.33
CA LEU A 253 3.22 26.21 -13.13
C LEU A 253 3.04 26.43 -14.64
N ARG A 254 1.78 26.55 -15.10
CA ARG A 254 1.49 26.83 -16.52
C ARG A 254 2.03 28.18 -16.98
N GLU A 255 1.95 29.22 -16.16
CA GLU A 255 2.54 30.54 -16.44
C GLU A 255 4.07 30.47 -16.57
N GLN A 256 4.72 29.56 -15.82
CA GLN A 256 6.15 29.29 -15.95
C GLN A 256 6.50 28.37 -17.13
N GLY A 257 5.53 27.95 -17.93
CA GLY A 257 5.73 27.07 -19.07
C GLY A 257 5.87 25.59 -18.74
N HIS A 258 5.47 25.18 -17.52
CA HIS A 258 5.53 23.79 -17.07
C HIS A 258 4.24 23.02 -17.33
N ASP A 259 4.37 21.71 -17.57
CA ASP A 259 3.23 20.80 -17.72
C ASP A 259 2.74 20.34 -16.32
N ASP A 260 1.72 21.04 -15.82
CA ASP A 260 1.11 20.71 -14.53
C ASP A 260 0.37 19.37 -14.57
N GLN A 261 -0.17 18.95 -15.72
CA GLN A 261 -0.88 17.66 -15.83
C GLN A 261 0.08 16.49 -15.70
N ALA A 262 1.27 16.58 -16.30
CA ALA A 262 2.31 15.56 -16.18
C ALA A 262 2.77 15.41 -14.72
N LEU A 263 2.99 16.52 -14.01
CA LEU A 263 3.36 16.48 -12.58
C LEU A 263 2.24 15.84 -11.73
N PHE A 264 0.98 16.25 -11.93
CA PHE A 264 -0.13 15.71 -11.13
C PHE A 264 -0.43 14.24 -11.45
N SER A 265 -0.20 13.79 -12.70
CA SER A 265 -0.24 12.37 -13.04
C SER A 265 0.85 11.56 -12.30
N GLN A 266 2.06 12.10 -12.16
CA GLN A 266 3.13 11.48 -11.37
C GLN A 266 2.76 11.44 -9.87
N LEU A 267 2.13 12.49 -9.33
CA LEU A 267 1.68 12.53 -7.94
C LEU A 267 0.58 11.50 -7.67
N GLN A 268 -0.35 11.30 -8.61
CA GLN A 268 -1.39 10.26 -8.52
C GLN A 268 -0.77 8.85 -8.55
N ASP A 269 0.20 8.62 -9.43
CA ASP A 269 0.93 7.33 -9.51
C ASP A 269 1.71 7.06 -8.21
N LEU A 270 2.44 8.06 -7.71
CA LEU A 270 3.16 8.02 -6.45
C LEU A 270 2.22 7.69 -5.27
N ALA A 271 1.07 8.34 -5.17
CA ALA A 271 0.09 8.09 -4.11
C ALA A 271 -0.47 6.67 -4.19
N THR A 272 -0.79 6.18 -5.39
CA THR A 272 -1.27 4.82 -5.60
C THR A 272 -0.22 3.78 -5.17
N LEU A 273 1.01 3.91 -5.66
CA LEU A 273 2.11 2.99 -5.34
C LEU A 273 2.48 3.04 -3.85
N THR A 274 2.36 4.21 -3.22
CA THR A 274 2.51 4.35 -1.76
C THR A 274 1.44 3.56 -1.02
N ALA A 275 0.17 3.68 -1.39
CA ALA A 275 -0.90 2.89 -0.77
C ALA A 275 -0.66 1.38 -0.94
N LEU A 276 -0.31 0.94 -2.16
CA LEU A 276 -0.02 -0.46 -2.46
C LEU A 276 1.14 -1.02 -1.62
N SER A 277 2.16 -0.20 -1.31
CA SER A 277 3.31 -0.65 -0.50
C SER A 277 2.95 -1.04 0.94
N GLY A 278 1.80 -0.58 1.47
CA GLY A 278 1.37 -0.83 2.85
C GLY A 278 0.12 -1.70 2.98
N VAL A 279 -0.62 -1.97 1.88
CA VAL A 279 -1.97 -2.58 1.96
C VAL A 279 -1.96 -3.97 2.60
N GLU A 280 -0.98 -4.82 2.31
CA GLU A 280 -0.92 -6.18 2.86
C GLU A 280 -0.66 -6.17 4.38
N ALA A 281 0.18 -5.25 4.86
CA ALA A 281 0.39 -5.07 6.31
C ALA A 281 -0.89 -4.58 7.00
N MET A 282 -1.64 -3.68 6.37
CA MET A 282 -2.94 -3.21 6.87
C MET A 282 -3.98 -4.33 6.88
N ARG A 283 -4.06 -5.15 5.82
CA ARG A 283 -4.95 -6.32 5.75
C ARG A 283 -4.63 -7.34 6.84
N ALA A 284 -3.35 -7.69 6.98
CA ALA A 284 -2.90 -8.63 8.01
C ALA A 284 -3.28 -8.14 9.41
N ARG A 285 -2.98 -6.87 9.70
CA ARG A 285 -3.27 -6.27 11.00
C ARG A 285 -4.78 -6.13 11.26
N SER A 286 -5.57 -5.79 10.26
CA SER A 286 -7.04 -5.70 10.39
C SER A 286 -7.65 -7.06 10.75
N ARG A 287 -7.17 -8.14 10.14
CA ARG A 287 -7.58 -9.51 10.51
C ARG A 287 -7.22 -9.85 11.96
N GLU A 288 -6.00 -9.53 12.39
CA GLU A 288 -5.54 -9.76 13.78
C GLU A 288 -6.34 -8.97 14.82
N ASP A 289 -6.70 -7.73 14.50
CA ASP A 289 -7.45 -6.85 15.40
C ASP A 289 -8.96 -7.07 15.31
N GLY A 290 -9.44 -7.91 14.36
CA GLY A 290 -10.85 -8.24 14.18
C GLY A 290 -11.67 -7.06 13.65
N ALA A 291 -11.04 -6.17 12.87
CA ALA A 291 -11.72 -5.05 12.22
C ALA A 291 -12.48 -5.50 10.98
N ASP A 292 -13.68 -4.96 10.79
CA ASP A 292 -14.43 -5.13 9.53
C ASP A 292 -13.92 -4.09 8.51
N PRO A 293 -13.38 -4.52 7.34
CA PRO A 293 -12.89 -3.58 6.32
C PRO A 293 -13.94 -2.58 5.84
N ARG A 294 -15.23 -2.93 5.94
CA ARG A 294 -16.35 -2.05 5.56
C ARG A 294 -16.60 -0.93 6.56
N GLY A 295 -16.07 -1.07 7.78
CA GLY A 295 -16.19 -0.12 8.87
C GLY A 295 -14.94 0.71 9.12
N CYS A 296 -13.98 0.71 8.18
CA CYS A 296 -12.71 1.41 8.34
C CYS A 296 -12.31 2.17 7.08
N TYR A 297 -11.90 3.41 7.25
CA TYR A 297 -11.24 4.23 6.22
C TYR A 297 -10.06 4.97 6.83
N GLU A 298 -9.15 5.48 6.00
CA GLU A 298 -7.98 6.23 6.48
C GLU A 298 -7.74 7.48 5.65
N LEU A 299 -7.75 8.65 6.28
CA LEU A 299 -7.31 9.90 5.65
C LEU A 299 -5.84 10.15 5.98
N ILE A 300 -5.01 10.24 4.94
CA ILE A 300 -3.56 10.40 5.05
C ILE A 300 -3.14 11.72 4.39
N GLY A 301 -2.35 12.52 5.10
CA GLY A 301 -1.68 13.68 4.51
C GLY A 301 -0.33 13.27 3.90
N LEU A 302 -0.19 13.38 2.59
CA LEU A 302 1.08 13.16 1.90
C LEU A 302 1.88 14.46 1.84
N ASP A 303 3.15 14.42 2.22
CA ASP A 303 4.07 15.52 2.01
C ASP A 303 5.04 15.16 0.87
N CYS A 304 4.89 15.86 -0.27
CA CYS A 304 5.64 15.63 -1.50
C CYS A 304 6.51 16.85 -1.84
N LEU A 305 7.82 16.64 -1.98
CA LEU A 305 8.73 17.62 -2.55
C LEU A 305 8.69 17.50 -4.07
N VAL A 306 8.86 18.60 -4.77
CA VAL A 306 9.08 18.64 -6.23
C VAL A 306 10.49 19.14 -6.48
N ASP A 307 11.27 18.46 -7.32
CA ASP A 307 12.60 18.92 -7.71
C ASP A 307 12.57 19.81 -8.96
N GLU A 308 13.72 20.38 -9.34
CA GLU A 308 13.85 21.29 -10.50
C GLU A 308 13.46 20.63 -11.82
N GLN A 309 13.45 19.30 -11.92
CA GLN A 309 12.99 18.56 -13.10
C GLN A 309 11.49 18.24 -13.04
N LEU A 310 10.77 18.81 -12.06
CA LEU A 310 9.37 18.53 -11.76
C LEU A 310 9.10 17.06 -11.42
N LYS A 311 10.08 16.37 -10.87
CA LYS A 311 9.88 15.03 -10.33
C LYS A 311 9.39 15.12 -8.90
N PRO A 312 8.28 14.48 -8.54
CA PRO A 312 7.80 14.45 -7.17
C PRO A 312 8.56 13.39 -6.35
N TRP A 313 8.78 13.72 -5.07
CA TRP A 313 9.40 12.87 -4.06
C TRP A 313 8.51 12.79 -2.83
N ILE A 314 8.13 11.60 -2.39
CA ILE A 314 7.43 11.44 -1.12
C ILE A 314 8.40 11.60 0.04
N LEU A 315 8.08 12.47 0.98
CA LEU A 315 8.87 12.70 2.18
C LEU A 315 8.31 11.97 3.40
N GLU A 316 6.98 11.99 3.57
CA GLU A 316 6.27 11.34 4.66
C GLU A 316 4.77 11.22 4.39
N CYS A 317 4.14 10.32 5.16
CA CYS A 317 2.70 10.16 5.25
C CYS A 317 2.26 10.50 6.68
N ASN A 318 1.34 11.44 6.82
CA ASN A 318 0.87 11.92 8.12
C ASN A 318 -0.44 11.25 8.50
N LEU A 319 -0.47 10.57 9.66
CA LEU A 319 -1.67 10.07 10.29
C LEU A 319 -2.49 11.24 10.83
N SER A 320 -3.82 11.19 10.67
CA SER A 320 -4.73 12.24 11.16
C SER A 320 -4.20 13.64 10.80
N PRO A 321 -4.12 13.98 9.50
CA PRO A 321 -3.58 15.28 9.09
C PRO A 321 -4.36 16.40 9.76
N SER A 322 -3.65 17.47 10.18
CA SER A 322 -4.30 18.61 10.84
C SER A 322 -5.35 19.24 9.92
N LEU A 323 -6.57 19.38 10.45
CA LEU A 323 -7.68 20.07 9.81
C LEU A 323 -7.88 21.48 10.35
N GLY A 324 -7.13 21.89 11.40
CA GLY A 324 -7.13 23.28 11.88
C GLY A 324 -6.39 24.21 10.93
N THR A 325 -6.77 25.49 10.92
CA THR A 325 -6.13 26.55 10.14
C THR A 325 -4.81 26.97 10.77
N CYS A 326 -3.76 27.07 9.99
CA CYS A 326 -2.40 27.46 10.44
C CYS A 326 -2.02 28.86 9.94
N ALA A 327 -2.45 29.23 8.73
CA ALA A 327 -2.16 30.52 8.13
C ALA A 327 -3.13 31.59 8.62
N LYS A 328 -2.66 32.86 8.64
CA LYS A 328 -3.56 33.99 8.84
C LYS A 328 -4.51 34.13 7.65
N PRO A 329 -5.73 34.73 7.85
CA PRO A 329 -6.69 34.91 6.78
C PRO A 329 -6.12 35.54 5.51
N GLU A 330 -5.31 36.60 5.65
CA GLU A 330 -4.66 37.34 4.58
C GLU A 330 -3.53 36.57 3.87
N HIS A 331 -3.01 35.50 4.49
CA HIS A 331 -1.91 34.66 3.98
C HIS A 331 -2.37 33.25 3.56
N GLY A 332 -3.64 33.12 3.20
CA GLY A 332 -4.22 31.87 2.71
C GLY A 332 -5.08 31.12 3.72
N GLY A 333 -5.27 31.64 4.95
CA GLY A 333 -6.08 30.95 5.98
C GLY A 333 -7.53 30.75 5.59
N VAL A 334 -8.14 31.70 4.87
CA VAL A 334 -9.52 31.56 4.36
C VAL A 334 -9.63 30.43 3.34
N VAL A 335 -8.64 30.31 2.45
CA VAL A 335 -8.61 29.24 1.45
C VAL A 335 -8.29 27.90 2.12
N GLU A 336 -7.38 27.90 3.11
CA GLU A 336 -7.06 26.72 3.91
C GLU A 336 -8.31 26.16 4.60
N GLU A 337 -9.12 27.02 5.22
CA GLU A 337 -10.37 26.65 5.86
C GLU A 337 -11.36 26.05 4.85
N ALA A 338 -11.55 26.70 3.71
CA ALA A 338 -12.47 26.26 2.67
C ALA A 338 -12.07 24.89 2.11
N VAL A 339 -10.78 24.68 1.81
CA VAL A 339 -10.26 23.39 1.30
C VAL A 339 -10.46 22.28 2.32
N LYS A 340 -10.15 22.51 3.61
CA LYS A 340 -10.30 21.51 4.66
C LYS A 340 -11.77 21.19 4.97
N ALA A 341 -12.64 22.20 4.93
CA ALA A 341 -14.08 21.98 5.08
C ALA A 341 -14.65 21.14 3.94
N GLY A 342 -14.30 21.47 2.68
CA GLY A 342 -14.68 20.70 1.50
C GLY A 342 -14.16 19.28 1.55
N LEU A 343 -12.89 19.08 1.89
CA LEU A 343 -12.27 17.77 2.07
C LEU A 343 -13.09 16.87 3.02
N VAL A 344 -13.49 17.39 4.17
CA VAL A 344 -14.24 16.61 5.17
C VAL A 344 -15.67 16.32 4.70
N GLN A 345 -16.34 17.30 4.05
CA GLN A 345 -17.67 17.09 3.47
C GLN A 345 -17.66 15.99 2.41
N ASP A 346 -16.72 16.05 1.48
CA ASP A 346 -16.59 15.08 0.40
C ASP A 346 -16.16 13.70 0.91
N MET A 347 -15.29 13.64 1.92
CA MET A 347 -14.91 12.41 2.59
C MET A 347 -16.12 11.72 3.24
N ILE A 348 -16.96 12.45 3.95
CA ILE A 348 -18.20 11.93 4.57
C ILE A 348 -19.15 11.39 3.49
N ALA A 349 -19.31 12.13 2.39
CA ALA A 349 -20.17 11.72 1.28
C ALA A 349 -19.63 10.47 0.56
N LEU A 350 -18.33 10.46 0.23
CA LEU A 350 -17.68 9.36 -0.46
C LEU A 350 -17.75 8.07 0.37
N THR A 351 -17.36 8.12 1.65
CA THR A 351 -17.37 6.97 2.55
C THR A 351 -18.79 6.51 2.89
N GLY A 352 -19.80 7.31 2.55
CA GLY A 352 -21.22 7.00 2.80
C GLY A 352 -21.60 7.04 4.28
N LEU A 353 -20.86 7.78 5.10
CA LEU A 353 -21.17 7.94 6.52
C LEU A 353 -22.54 8.57 6.74
N ASP A 354 -23.01 9.36 5.80
CA ASP A 354 -24.31 10.05 5.83
C ASP A 354 -25.43 9.27 5.11
N GLN A 355 -25.14 8.05 4.66
CA GLN A 355 -26.09 7.17 3.97
C GLN A 355 -26.55 6.03 4.89
N PRO A 356 -27.74 5.44 4.63
CA PRO A 356 -28.12 4.19 5.29
C PRO A 356 -27.08 3.10 5.07
N PRO A 357 -26.82 2.24 6.07
CA PRO A 357 -25.91 1.11 5.93
C PRO A 357 -26.31 0.23 4.74
N ARG A 358 -25.33 -0.15 3.93
CA ARG A 358 -25.57 -1.09 2.82
C ARG A 358 -25.50 -2.52 3.34
N ASP A 359 -26.56 -3.29 3.09
CA ASP A 359 -26.64 -4.70 3.48
C ASP A 359 -25.78 -5.63 2.59
N SER A 360 -25.21 -5.13 1.49
CA SER A 360 -24.46 -5.99 0.57
C SER A 360 -23.14 -6.47 1.21
N LYS A 361 -22.99 -7.79 1.28
CA LYS A 361 -21.73 -8.43 1.71
C LYS A 361 -20.61 -8.23 0.68
N ASN A 362 -20.95 -7.99 -0.58
CA ASN A 362 -20.03 -7.82 -1.69
C ASN A 362 -20.09 -6.38 -2.20
N PHE A 363 -18.92 -5.79 -2.38
CA PHE A 363 -18.77 -4.49 -3.03
C PHE A 363 -18.43 -4.73 -4.50
N ASP A 364 -19.35 -4.38 -5.40
CA ASP A 364 -19.30 -4.60 -6.84
C ASP A 364 -19.06 -3.32 -7.64
N ALA A 365 -19.00 -3.43 -8.97
CA ALA A 365 -18.81 -2.29 -9.87
C ALA A 365 -19.94 -1.25 -9.76
N ALA A 366 -21.18 -1.67 -9.49
CA ALA A 366 -22.30 -0.75 -9.29
C ALA A 366 -22.16 0.04 -7.99
N ALA A 367 -21.70 -0.62 -6.91
CA ALA A 367 -21.40 0.04 -5.64
C ALA A 367 -20.25 1.03 -5.79
N LEU A 368 -19.21 0.66 -6.57
CA LEU A 368 -18.09 1.56 -6.87
C LEU A 368 -18.53 2.77 -7.70
N ALA A 369 -19.37 2.59 -8.71
CA ALA A 369 -19.93 3.69 -9.51
C ALA A 369 -20.69 4.67 -8.62
N ALA A 370 -21.59 4.16 -7.77
CA ALA A 370 -22.33 4.99 -6.82
C ALA A 370 -21.46 5.67 -5.75
N GLU A 371 -20.32 5.07 -5.36
CA GLU A 371 -19.32 5.71 -4.49
C GLU A 371 -18.64 6.88 -5.23
N ARG A 372 -18.24 6.66 -6.48
CA ARG A 372 -17.60 7.69 -7.32
C ARG A 372 -18.51 8.87 -7.64
N GLU A 373 -19.81 8.65 -7.80
CA GLU A 373 -20.78 9.73 -7.98
C GLU A 373 -20.85 10.69 -6.77
N ARG A 374 -20.46 10.20 -5.57
CA ARG A 374 -20.43 11.00 -4.32
C ARG A 374 -19.04 11.50 -3.96
N ALA A 375 -18.04 11.29 -4.82
CA ALA A 375 -16.64 11.54 -4.50
C ALA A 375 -16.31 13.03 -4.31
N GLY A 376 -17.15 13.96 -4.80
CA GLY A 376 -16.85 15.39 -4.75
C GLY A 376 -15.49 15.68 -5.41
N GLY A 377 -14.57 16.32 -4.69
CA GLY A 377 -13.21 16.59 -5.15
C GLY A 377 -12.25 15.40 -5.06
N PHE A 378 -12.69 14.21 -4.67
CA PHE A 378 -11.84 13.03 -4.64
C PHE A 378 -11.72 12.36 -6.01
N VAL A 379 -10.51 12.35 -6.56
CA VAL A 379 -10.15 11.68 -7.81
C VAL A 379 -9.83 10.21 -7.51
N PRO A 380 -10.48 9.24 -8.19
CA PRO A 380 -10.20 7.82 -7.95
C PRO A 380 -8.81 7.43 -8.47
N LEU A 381 -8.01 6.78 -7.61
CA LEU A 381 -6.69 6.27 -7.93
C LEU A 381 -6.68 4.76 -8.15
N TYR A 382 -7.40 4.01 -7.30
CA TYR A 382 -7.48 2.56 -7.36
C TYR A 382 -8.86 2.07 -6.87
N PRO A 383 -9.50 1.05 -7.52
CA PRO A 383 -9.08 0.46 -8.78
C PRO A 383 -9.22 1.43 -9.95
N THR A 384 -8.43 1.23 -11.00
CA THR A 384 -8.49 2.02 -12.25
C THR A 384 -9.30 1.26 -13.31
N LEU A 385 -9.74 1.97 -14.37
CA LEU A 385 -10.33 1.34 -15.55
C LEU A 385 -9.30 0.52 -16.35
N ASP A 386 -8.02 0.89 -16.29
CA ASP A 386 -6.92 0.03 -16.72
C ASP A 386 -6.45 -0.80 -15.52
N ALA A 387 -7.16 -1.89 -15.26
CA ALA A 387 -6.89 -2.76 -14.12
C ALA A 387 -5.48 -3.38 -14.17
N ASN A 388 -4.90 -3.58 -15.36
CA ASN A 388 -3.58 -4.16 -15.54
C ASN A 388 -2.43 -3.22 -15.15
N ARG A 389 -2.68 -1.90 -15.13
CA ARG A 389 -1.65 -0.88 -14.83
C ARG A 389 -0.92 -1.11 -13.51
N TYR A 390 -1.61 -1.63 -12.50
CA TYR A 390 -1.06 -1.83 -11.15
C TYR A 390 -0.91 -3.29 -10.76
N LEU A 391 -1.35 -4.25 -11.57
CA LEU A 391 -1.15 -5.68 -11.30
C LEU A 391 0.31 -6.05 -10.97
N PRO A 392 1.32 -5.54 -11.70
CA PRO A 392 2.72 -5.84 -11.38
C PRO A 392 3.12 -5.50 -9.95
N PHE A 393 2.49 -4.48 -9.35
CA PHE A 393 2.81 -3.98 -8.02
C PHE A 393 1.99 -4.63 -6.91
N VAL A 394 0.87 -5.25 -7.25
CA VAL A 394 0.00 -5.95 -6.29
C VAL A 394 0.46 -7.39 -6.07
N GLY A 395 1.05 -8.02 -7.09
CA GLY A 395 1.38 -9.43 -7.09
C GLY A 395 0.12 -10.29 -7.09
N LEU A 396 -0.19 -10.99 -5.99
CA LEU A 396 -1.47 -11.68 -5.83
C LEU A 396 -2.48 -10.71 -5.20
N PRO A 397 -3.49 -10.19 -5.96
CA PRO A 397 -4.55 -9.37 -5.39
C PRO A 397 -5.42 -10.17 -4.42
N SER A 398 -6.13 -9.51 -3.49
CA SER A 398 -7.17 -10.21 -2.74
C SER A 398 -8.29 -10.68 -3.66
N LEU A 399 -9.05 -11.69 -3.23
CA LEU A 399 -10.20 -12.16 -4.03
C LEU A 399 -11.23 -11.04 -4.28
N ALA A 400 -11.41 -10.14 -3.31
CA ALA A 400 -12.32 -9.01 -3.46
C ALA A 400 -11.78 -7.98 -4.48
N ASP A 401 -10.47 -7.70 -4.47
CA ASP A 401 -9.83 -6.83 -5.48
C ASP A 401 -9.96 -7.44 -6.88
N TYR A 402 -9.68 -8.74 -7.01
CA TYR A 402 -9.78 -9.43 -8.27
C TYR A 402 -11.19 -9.38 -8.84
N ARG A 403 -12.21 -9.70 -8.02
CA ARG A 403 -13.61 -9.65 -8.44
C ARG A 403 -14.03 -8.26 -8.90
N LEU A 404 -13.73 -7.24 -8.11
CA LEU A 404 -14.05 -5.87 -8.46
C LEU A 404 -13.32 -5.43 -9.74
N ALA A 405 -12.04 -5.75 -9.88
CA ALA A 405 -11.25 -5.37 -11.04
C ALA A 405 -11.71 -6.10 -12.32
N SER A 406 -12.07 -7.38 -12.23
CA SER A 406 -12.58 -8.16 -13.38
C SER A 406 -13.97 -7.69 -13.87
N GLU A 407 -14.78 -7.09 -12.99
CA GLU A 407 -16.03 -6.44 -13.39
C GLU A 407 -15.80 -5.10 -14.14
N LEU A 408 -14.66 -4.44 -13.90
CA LEU A 408 -14.34 -3.15 -14.53
C LEU A 408 -13.67 -3.31 -15.89
N ALA A 409 -12.78 -4.29 -16.05
CA ALA A 409 -12.04 -4.55 -17.27
C ALA A 409 -11.48 -5.98 -17.30
N PRO A 410 -11.19 -6.54 -18.49
CA PRO A 410 -10.47 -7.80 -18.58
C PRO A 410 -9.13 -7.74 -17.85
N LEU A 411 -8.84 -8.74 -17.02
CA LEU A 411 -7.60 -8.88 -16.30
C LEU A 411 -6.70 -9.93 -16.96
N SER A 412 -5.39 -9.63 -17.03
CA SER A 412 -4.37 -10.57 -17.51
C SER A 412 -3.60 -11.17 -16.32
N LEU A 413 -4.32 -11.66 -15.30
CA LEU A 413 -3.71 -12.25 -14.12
C LEU A 413 -3.33 -13.70 -14.39
N SER A 414 -2.03 -13.99 -14.36
CA SER A 414 -1.45 -15.33 -14.46
C SER A 414 -0.24 -15.46 -13.54
N PHE A 415 0.16 -16.71 -13.29
CA PHE A 415 1.34 -17.01 -12.47
C PHE A 415 2.11 -18.17 -13.09
N HIS A 416 3.37 -18.32 -12.67
CA HIS A 416 4.15 -19.54 -12.94
C HIS A 416 4.83 -20.05 -11.68
N GLY A 417 5.26 -21.31 -11.74
CA GLY A 417 6.10 -21.90 -10.69
C GLY A 417 7.42 -21.15 -10.59
N HIS A 418 7.85 -20.83 -9.37
CA HIS A 418 9.06 -20.06 -9.09
C HIS A 418 10.01 -20.84 -8.18
N ASP A 419 11.25 -21.08 -8.67
CA ASP A 419 12.28 -21.83 -7.94
C ASP A 419 11.80 -23.18 -7.36
N VAL A 420 10.96 -23.88 -8.12
CA VAL A 420 10.29 -25.12 -7.71
C VAL A 420 10.66 -26.24 -8.68
N SER A 421 10.93 -27.44 -8.13
CA SER A 421 10.96 -28.68 -8.88
C SER A 421 9.72 -29.53 -8.55
N GLU A 422 9.10 -30.08 -9.58
CA GLU A 422 7.98 -31.01 -9.45
C GLU A 422 8.51 -32.43 -9.25
N LEU A 423 7.93 -33.13 -8.32
CA LEU A 423 8.20 -34.53 -8.01
C LEU A 423 6.92 -35.32 -8.18
N ILE A 424 6.87 -36.16 -9.22
CA ILE A 424 5.70 -36.99 -9.53
C ILE A 424 6.05 -38.43 -9.14
N ASP A 425 5.24 -39.02 -8.26
CA ASP A 425 5.34 -40.43 -7.88
C ASP A 425 3.96 -41.09 -7.97
N GLY A 426 3.70 -41.80 -9.06
CA GLY A 426 2.42 -42.41 -9.35
C GLY A 426 1.31 -41.34 -9.47
N GLU A 427 0.37 -41.34 -8.55
CA GLU A 427 -0.76 -40.38 -8.49
C GLU A 427 -0.48 -39.13 -7.64
N TRP A 428 0.73 -39.02 -7.04
CA TRP A 428 1.07 -37.95 -6.13
C TRP A 428 1.96 -36.90 -6.82
N LEU A 429 1.61 -35.61 -6.61
CA LEU A 429 2.45 -34.47 -6.97
C LEU A 429 2.95 -33.78 -5.70
N ALA A 430 4.26 -33.62 -5.63
CA ALA A 430 4.90 -32.81 -4.59
C ALA A 430 5.79 -31.74 -5.23
N LEU A 431 5.92 -30.61 -4.57
CA LEU A 431 6.77 -29.50 -4.99
C LEU A 431 7.96 -29.39 -4.05
N TYR A 432 9.15 -29.27 -4.60
CA TYR A 432 10.36 -28.94 -3.86
C TYR A 432 10.74 -27.48 -4.14
N HIS A 433 10.71 -26.64 -3.12
CA HIS A 433 11.08 -25.22 -3.22
C HIS A 433 12.56 -25.06 -2.86
N HIS A 434 13.39 -24.72 -3.87
CA HIS A 434 14.85 -24.67 -3.75
C HIS A 434 15.35 -23.67 -2.69
N PRO A 435 14.85 -22.41 -2.60
CA PRO A 435 15.35 -21.46 -1.63
C PRO A 435 15.09 -21.84 -0.18
N SER A 436 13.97 -22.51 0.13
CA SER A 436 13.64 -22.89 1.51
C SER A 436 14.01 -24.33 1.86
N GLY A 437 14.32 -25.17 0.86
CA GLY A 437 14.57 -26.60 1.04
C GLY A 437 13.34 -27.39 1.52
N ARG A 438 12.13 -26.88 1.30
CA ARG A 438 10.87 -27.50 1.78
C ARG A 438 10.16 -28.26 0.67
N TYR A 439 9.46 -29.31 1.10
CA TYR A 439 8.53 -30.06 0.27
C TYR A 439 7.09 -29.68 0.59
N PHE A 440 6.27 -29.62 -0.45
CA PHE A 440 4.83 -29.37 -0.38
C PHE A 440 4.13 -30.48 -1.12
N GLN A 441 3.46 -31.38 -0.39
CA GLN A 441 2.63 -32.41 -0.99
C GLN A 441 1.28 -31.82 -1.35
N LEU A 442 0.83 -32.03 -2.58
CA LEU A 442 -0.43 -31.54 -3.09
C LEU A 442 -1.49 -32.65 -3.05
N ASN A 443 -2.70 -32.32 -2.66
CA ASN A 443 -3.87 -33.17 -2.92
C ASN A 443 -4.33 -33.00 -4.37
N ASP A 444 -5.27 -33.80 -4.82
CA ASP A 444 -5.71 -33.84 -6.22
C ASP A 444 -6.17 -32.47 -6.73
N SER A 445 -6.95 -31.73 -5.93
CA SER A 445 -7.42 -30.38 -6.28
C SER A 445 -6.28 -29.40 -6.40
N ALA A 446 -5.34 -29.41 -5.44
CA ALA A 446 -4.16 -28.55 -5.47
C ALA A 446 -3.21 -28.94 -6.62
N ALA A 447 -3.09 -30.22 -6.93
CA ALA A 447 -2.29 -30.70 -8.06
C ALA A 447 -2.86 -30.20 -9.40
N LEU A 448 -4.19 -30.28 -9.58
CA LEU A 448 -4.87 -29.74 -10.76
C LEU A 448 -4.66 -28.22 -10.86
N ILE A 449 -4.86 -27.47 -9.76
CA ILE A 449 -4.62 -26.02 -9.73
C ILE A 449 -3.17 -25.72 -10.10
N TRP A 450 -2.22 -26.46 -9.52
CA TRP A 450 -0.80 -26.25 -9.81
C TRP A 450 -0.47 -26.44 -11.29
N LEU A 451 -0.94 -27.54 -11.90
CA LEU A 451 -0.68 -27.83 -13.32
C LEU A 451 -1.21 -26.74 -14.26
N LEU A 452 -2.31 -26.11 -13.88
CA LEU A 452 -2.88 -25.01 -14.67
C LEU A 452 -2.14 -23.68 -14.42
N VAL A 453 -1.89 -23.36 -13.16
CA VAL A 453 -1.33 -22.06 -12.76
C VAL A 453 0.16 -21.99 -13.07
N SER A 454 0.94 -23.06 -12.84
CA SER A 454 2.38 -23.04 -13.05
C SER A 454 2.80 -22.89 -14.50
N GLU A 455 1.92 -23.19 -15.45
CA GLU A 455 2.11 -23.01 -16.89
C GLU A 455 1.67 -21.62 -17.41
N GLY A 456 1.22 -20.73 -16.52
CA GLY A 456 0.82 -19.37 -16.90
C GLY A 456 -0.62 -19.24 -17.39
N ALA A 457 -1.50 -20.21 -17.10
CA ALA A 457 -2.90 -20.11 -17.48
C ALA A 457 -3.55 -18.86 -16.83
N PRO A 458 -4.37 -18.08 -17.59
CA PRO A 458 -5.16 -17.00 -17.02
C PRO A 458 -6.10 -17.52 -15.92
N ILE A 459 -6.22 -16.76 -14.84
CA ILE A 459 -7.01 -17.19 -13.66
C ILE A 459 -8.48 -17.47 -14.01
N GLU A 460 -9.06 -16.72 -14.93
CA GLU A 460 -10.42 -16.97 -15.44
C GLU A 460 -10.53 -18.38 -16.03
N SER A 461 -9.57 -18.78 -16.86
CA SER A 461 -9.52 -20.11 -17.47
C SER A 461 -9.32 -21.21 -16.42
N VAL A 462 -8.54 -20.95 -15.38
CA VAL A 462 -8.38 -21.88 -14.25
C VAL A 462 -9.70 -22.12 -13.54
N ILE A 463 -10.46 -21.06 -13.26
CA ILE A 463 -11.77 -21.16 -12.61
C ILE A 463 -12.75 -21.96 -13.49
N GLU A 464 -12.80 -21.69 -14.79
CA GLU A 464 -13.64 -22.41 -15.75
C GLU A 464 -13.32 -23.92 -15.80
N GLN A 465 -12.02 -24.27 -15.83
CA GLN A 465 -11.58 -25.65 -15.84
C GLN A 465 -11.88 -26.39 -14.53
N LEU A 466 -11.71 -25.72 -13.37
CA LEU A 466 -12.11 -26.27 -12.08
C LEU A 466 -13.63 -26.51 -12.00
N GLN A 467 -14.41 -25.58 -12.55
CA GLN A 467 -15.86 -25.72 -12.61
C GLN A 467 -16.29 -26.91 -13.50
N ALA A 468 -15.64 -27.08 -14.65
CA ALA A 468 -15.85 -28.22 -15.54
C ALA A 468 -15.45 -29.55 -14.86
N ALA A 469 -14.30 -29.58 -14.18
CA ALA A 469 -13.80 -30.75 -13.45
C ALA A 469 -14.73 -31.17 -12.28
N SER A 470 -15.39 -30.20 -11.64
CA SER A 470 -16.37 -30.45 -10.58
C SER A 470 -17.73 -30.99 -11.11
N GLY A 471 -17.89 -31.12 -12.42
CA GLY A 471 -19.15 -31.48 -13.04
C GLY A 471 -20.27 -30.48 -12.77
N GLY A 472 -19.96 -29.23 -12.45
CA GLY A 472 -20.89 -28.16 -12.11
C GLY A 472 -21.55 -28.33 -10.72
N GLN A 473 -21.03 -29.23 -9.88
CA GLN A 473 -21.57 -29.48 -8.53
C GLN A 473 -21.17 -28.41 -7.50
N VAL A 474 -20.09 -27.68 -7.77
CA VAL A 474 -19.57 -26.59 -6.91
C VAL A 474 -19.77 -25.26 -7.65
N ASP A 475 -20.33 -24.29 -6.95
CA ASP A 475 -20.51 -22.95 -7.53
C ASP A 475 -19.19 -22.21 -7.73
N ALA A 476 -19.14 -21.32 -8.73
CA ALA A 476 -17.93 -20.59 -9.10
C ALA A 476 -17.37 -19.72 -7.95
N ALA A 477 -18.22 -19.21 -7.05
CA ALA A 477 -17.77 -18.37 -5.94
C ALA A 477 -17.01 -19.18 -4.89
N THR A 478 -17.47 -20.40 -4.61
CA THR A 478 -16.79 -21.36 -3.72
C THR A 478 -15.44 -21.78 -4.33
N LEU A 479 -15.44 -22.17 -5.62
CA LEU A 479 -14.21 -22.54 -6.33
C LEU A 479 -13.19 -21.39 -6.35
N ALA A 480 -13.62 -20.16 -6.62
CA ALA A 480 -12.74 -19.00 -6.56
C ALA A 480 -12.18 -18.78 -5.15
N SER A 481 -12.98 -19.00 -4.10
CA SER A 481 -12.50 -18.88 -2.71
C SER A 481 -11.42 -19.91 -2.39
N ASP A 482 -11.63 -21.18 -2.78
CA ASP A 482 -10.67 -22.27 -2.56
C ASP A 482 -9.39 -22.08 -3.39
N LEU A 483 -9.54 -21.64 -4.65
CA LEU A 483 -8.41 -21.26 -5.50
C LEU A 483 -7.58 -20.17 -4.82
N TRP A 484 -8.20 -19.07 -4.35
CA TRP A 484 -7.48 -17.99 -3.68
C TRP A 484 -6.81 -18.40 -2.38
N ALA A 485 -7.43 -19.29 -1.61
CA ALA A 485 -6.79 -19.87 -0.41
C ALA A 485 -5.50 -20.62 -0.78
N THR A 486 -5.55 -21.41 -1.84
CA THR A 486 -4.42 -22.19 -2.37
C THR A 486 -3.33 -21.27 -2.93
N LEU A 487 -3.67 -20.31 -3.79
CA LEU A 487 -2.73 -19.34 -4.36
C LEU A 487 -2.07 -18.49 -3.27
N SER A 488 -2.84 -18.05 -2.26
CA SER A 488 -2.30 -17.26 -1.14
C SER A 488 -1.28 -18.04 -0.32
N LEU A 489 -1.50 -19.34 -0.13
CA LEU A 489 -0.55 -20.21 0.54
C LEU A 489 0.75 -20.34 -0.27
N TRP A 490 0.64 -20.61 -1.57
CA TRP A 490 1.79 -20.75 -2.45
C TRP A 490 2.55 -19.43 -2.62
N TRP A 491 1.84 -18.32 -2.78
CA TRP A 491 2.44 -16.98 -2.83
C TRP A 491 3.24 -16.66 -1.57
N LYS A 492 2.65 -16.92 -0.40
CA LYS A 492 3.32 -16.72 0.90
C LYS A 492 4.62 -17.53 1.03
N HIS A 493 4.67 -18.69 0.43
CA HIS A 493 5.86 -19.57 0.45
C HIS A 493 6.83 -19.32 -0.70
N GLY A 494 6.54 -18.40 -1.61
CA GLY A 494 7.39 -18.05 -2.74
C GLY A 494 7.38 -19.09 -3.87
N LEU A 495 6.35 -19.94 -3.94
CA LEU A 495 6.22 -20.97 -4.97
C LEU A 495 5.75 -20.42 -6.31
N LEU A 496 5.20 -19.20 -6.32
CA LEU A 496 4.64 -18.54 -7.50
C LEU A 496 5.34 -17.22 -7.78
N ALA A 497 5.51 -16.91 -9.06
CA ALA A 497 5.83 -15.58 -9.55
C ALA A 497 4.73 -15.08 -10.49
N PRO A 498 4.56 -13.75 -10.63
CA PRO A 498 3.61 -13.18 -11.59
C PRO A 498 3.93 -13.62 -13.01
N GLY A 499 2.91 -13.85 -13.82
CA GLY A 499 3.04 -14.03 -15.26
C GLY A 499 3.34 -12.71 -15.97
N ASP A 500 4.06 -12.77 -17.08
CA ASP A 500 4.30 -11.61 -17.91
C ASP A 500 3.01 -11.22 -18.67
N SER A 501 2.46 -10.08 -18.36
CA SER A 501 1.30 -9.51 -19.06
C SER A 501 1.62 -9.04 -20.50
N ASP A 502 2.90 -9.01 -20.87
CA ASP A 502 3.37 -8.51 -22.18
C ASP A 502 3.61 -9.62 -23.23
N THR A 503 3.43 -10.89 -22.90
CA THR A 503 3.59 -11.97 -23.87
C THR A 503 2.27 -12.27 -24.59
N SER A 504 1.87 -11.41 -25.53
CA SER A 504 1.02 -11.77 -26.67
C SER A 504 1.76 -12.66 -27.70
N ALA A 505 2.85 -13.30 -27.31
CA ALA A 505 3.45 -14.36 -28.09
C ALA A 505 2.63 -15.64 -27.84
N PRO A 506 2.09 -16.31 -28.89
CA PRO A 506 1.53 -17.62 -28.69
C PRO A 506 2.60 -18.49 -28.03
N ILE A 507 2.22 -19.20 -26.98
CA ILE A 507 3.07 -20.20 -26.33
C ILE A 507 3.44 -21.20 -27.45
N THR A 508 4.53 -20.94 -28.12
CA THR A 508 5.21 -21.99 -28.86
C THR A 508 5.68 -22.93 -27.77
N ALA A 509 5.07 -24.12 -27.75
CA ALA A 509 5.50 -25.22 -26.89
C ALA A 509 7.03 -25.21 -26.91
N SER A 510 7.65 -24.89 -25.76
CA SER A 510 9.10 -24.95 -25.61
C SER A 510 9.51 -26.31 -26.15
N PRO A 511 10.47 -26.41 -27.08
CA PRO A 511 10.93 -27.71 -27.53
C PRO A 511 11.28 -28.48 -26.28
N ALA A 512 10.75 -29.70 -26.15
CA ALA A 512 10.97 -30.58 -25.03
C ALA A 512 12.44 -30.44 -24.63
N ARG A 513 12.72 -29.82 -23.47
CA ARG A 513 14.09 -29.72 -22.97
C ARG A 513 14.56 -31.18 -22.86
N GLU A 514 15.59 -31.56 -23.61
CA GLU A 514 16.27 -32.79 -23.37
C GLU A 514 16.61 -32.78 -21.87
N HIS A 515 15.93 -33.63 -21.11
CA HIS A 515 16.15 -33.73 -19.69
C HIS A 515 17.61 -34.17 -19.48
N PRO A 516 18.43 -33.37 -18.78
CA PRO A 516 19.78 -33.83 -18.43
C PRO A 516 19.63 -35.16 -17.70
N ALA A 517 20.65 -36.02 -17.84
CA ALA A 517 20.67 -37.35 -17.22
C ALA A 517 20.10 -37.26 -15.80
N THR A 518 19.06 -38.04 -15.52
CA THR A 518 18.39 -38.03 -14.23
C THR A 518 19.02 -39.04 -13.29
N TRP A 519 19.37 -38.57 -12.10
CA TRP A 519 19.67 -39.45 -11.00
C TRP A 519 18.38 -40.09 -10.48
N ARG A 520 18.35 -41.39 -10.26
CA ARG A 520 17.19 -42.11 -9.72
C ARG A 520 17.64 -43.00 -8.56
N SER A 521 16.87 -43.03 -7.50
CA SER A 521 17.03 -43.95 -6.38
C SER A 521 15.68 -44.43 -5.89
N THR A 522 15.65 -45.59 -5.27
CA THR A 522 14.44 -46.14 -4.64
C THR A 522 14.67 -46.16 -3.13
N LEU A 523 13.76 -45.61 -2.40
CA LEU A 523 13.73 -45.58 -0.94
C LEU A 523 12.58 -46.47 -0.45
N PHE A 524 12.84 -47.30 0.56
CA PHE A 524 11.80 -48.00 1.29
C PHE A 524 11.58 -47.34 2.64
N PHE A 525 10.39 -46.88 2.91
CA PHE A 525 10.02 -46.28 4.20
C PHE A 525 8.61 -46.73 4.59
N ASP A 526 8.44 -47.20 5.83
CA ASP A 526 7.17 -47.68 6.37
C ASP A 526 6.45 -48.69 5.46
N GLN A 527 7.18 -49.69 4.97
CA GLN A 527 6.72 -50.76 4.05
C GLN A 527 6.28 -50.27 2.66
N ARG A 528 6.56 -49.04 2.31
CA ARG A 528 6.23 -48.45 0.98
C ARG A 528 7.52 -48.19 0.20
N ARG A 529 7.40 -48.33 -1.11
CA ARG A 529 8.48 -48.08 -2.06
C ARG A 529 8.32 -46.68 -2.66
N TYR A 530 9.35 -45.85 -2.54
CA TYR A 530 9.40 -44.51 -3.10
C TYR A 530 10.47 -44.43 -4.18
N SER A 531 10.12 -43.98 -5.39
CA SER A 531 11.07 -43.67 -6.44
C SER A 531 11.40 -42.19 -6.39
N ILE A 532 12.69 -41.88 -6.22
CA ILE A 532 13.16 -40.49 -6.19
C ILE A 532 13.98 -40.27 -7.46
N SER A 533 13.68 -39.19 -8.20
CA SER A 533 14.47 -38.78 -9.34
C SER A 533 14.84 -37.31 -9.23
N ALA A 534 16.06 -36.95 -9.59
CA ALA A 534 16.52 -35.57 -9.65
C ALA A 534 17.42 -35.38 -10.87
N PRO A 535 17.46 -34.17 -11.48
CA PRO A 535 18.46 -33.86 -12.48
C PRO A 535 19.88 -34.10 -11.92
N GLN A 536 20.78 -34.67 -12.69
CA GLN A 536 22.19 -34.83 -12.25
C GLN A 536 22.81 -33.44 -12.00
N GLY A 537 23.42 -33.28 -10.82
CA GLY A 537 24.03 -32.02 -10.40
C GLY A 537 24.13 -31.90 -8.89
N PRO A 538 24.52 -30.75 -8.37
CA PRO A 538 24.73 -30.54 -6.93
C PRO A 538 23.49 -30.83 -6.06
N VAL A 539 22.29 -30.74 -6.61
CA VAL A 539 21.03 -31.06 -5.92
C VAL A 539 20.89 -32.59 -5.77
N ALA A 540 21.16 -33.35 -6.85
CA ALA A 540 21.13 -34.81 -6.79
C ALA A 540 22.17 -35.36 -5.79
N GLU A 541 23.37 -34.78 -5.75
CA GLU A 541 24.40 -35.12 -4.78
C GLU A 541 23.98 -34.83 -3.33
N ARG A 542 23.33 -33.70 -3.08
CA ARG A 542 22.77 -33.36 -1.76
C ARG A 542 21.67 -34.32 -1.33
N ILE A 543 20.75 -34.65 -2.23
CA ILE A 543 19.71 -35.65 -1.98
C ILE A 543 20.32 -37.02 -1.72
N ALA A 544 21.26 -37.46 -2.54
CA ALA A 544 21.96 -38.73 -2.38
C ALA A 544 22.68 -38.81 -1.03
N ASN A 545 23.40 -37.75 -0.63
CA ASN A 545 24.11 -37.67 0.65
C ASN A 545 23.14 -37.63 1.85
N ALA A 546 22.03 -36.89 1.75
CA ALA A 546 21.02 -36.84 2.80
C ALA A 546 20.28 -38.19 2.99
N LEU A 547 20.12 -38.96 1.92
CA LEU A 547 19.46 -40.26 1.94
C LEU A 547 20.40 -41.44 2.15
N ALA A 548 21.73 -41.25 2.03
CA ALA A 548 22.71 -42.29 2.19
C ALA A 548 22.56 -43.11 3.49
N PRO A 549 22.32 -42.50 4.66
CA PRO A 549 22.10 -43.25 5.90
C PRO A 549 20.86 -44.15 5.86
N LEU A 550 19.82 -43.75 5.15
CA LEU A 550 18.58 -44.52 5.01
C LEU A 550 18.72 -45.65 4.00
N LEU A 551 19.48 -45.41 2.93
CA LEU A 551 19.80 -46.43 1.90
C LEU A 551 20.77 -47.51 2.42
N GLU A 552 21.67 -47.18 3.37
CA GLU A 552 22.55 -48.14 4.03
C GLU A 552 21.82 -48.95 5.11
N ALA A 553 20.83 -48.39 5.78
CA ALA A 553 20.03 -49.10 6.76
C ALA A 553 19.18 -50.22 6.11
N ASP A 554 18.70 -49.98 4.90
CA ASP A 554 17.91 -50.96 4.14
C ASP A 554 18.75 -52.16 3.63
N LYS A 555 20.05 -51.95 3.33
CA LYS A 555 20.98 -53.03 2.95
C LYS A 555 21.36 -53.93 4.11
N LYS A 556 21.17 -53.52 5.36
CA LYS A 556 21.42 -54.32 6.57
C LYS A 556 20.18 -55.03 7.09
N ALA A 557 18.99 -54.68 6.58
CA ALA A 557 17.71 -55.25 6.96
C ALA A 557 17.19 -56.32 5.95
N ALA A 558 17.83 -56.44 4.78
CA ALA A 558 17.63 -57.49 3.78
C ALA A 558 18.76 -58.55 3.88
#